data_e28f5882b69ce9ae2dbe8d883f422c6a
#
_entry.id   e28f5882b69ce9ae2dbe8d883f422c6a
#
_cell.length_a   1.000
_cell.length_b   1.000
_cell.length_c   1.000
_cell.angle_alpha   90.00
_cell.angle_beta   90.00
_cell.angle_gamma   90.00
#
_symmetry.space_group_name_H-M   'P 1'
#
loop_
_entity.id
_entity.type
_entity.pdbx_description
1 polymer ?
#
loop_
_entity_poly.entity_id
_entity_poly.type
_entity_poly.pdbx_seq_one_letter_code
_entity_poly.pdbx_strand_id
1 'polypeptide(L)'
;MKITFLGHAGLYIETKDCKIMCDPWKHENPQFFGTWFVYPDNSDLEWDKMINEVDFVYVSHIHRDHLDSKFLKQLVSKNKKIKVILPDYRYCQLKNELEDLGFKNFVVGETKYFDTNLITYPSETIDREREDSSLLVSTSDMNFLNINDSVINDEHKKDI
;
A
#
# COMPACT_ATOMS: atom_id res chain seq x y z
N MET A 1 -14.30 -5.10 9.62
CA MET A 1 -13.38 -4.79 8.49
C MET A 1 -14.01 -5.26 7.19
N LYS A 2 -13.89 -4.50 6.10
CA LYS A 2 -14.31 -4.89 4.74
C LYS A 2 -13.11 -4.77 3.82
N ILE A 3 -12.88 -5.77 2.95
CA ILE A 3 -11.76 -5.78 2.02
C ILE A 3 -12.31 -5.93 0.61
N THR A 4 -11.92 -5.00 -0.27
CA THR A 4 -12.23 -5.02 -1.70
C THR A 4 -10.96 -5.28 -2.47
N PHE A 5 -10.96 -6.28 -3.33
CA PHE A 5 -9.84 -6.61 -4.21
C PHE A 5 -9.81 -5.64 -5.40
N LEU A 6 -8.68 -4.97 -5.60
CA LEU A 6 -8.49 -4.00 -6.68
C LEU A 6 -7.81 -4.58 -7.92
N GLY A 7 -7.44 -5.86 -7.88
CA GLY A 7 -6.67 -6.53 -8.92
C GLY A 7 -5.19 -6.64 -8.58
N HIS A 8 -4.52 -7.68 -9.09
CA HIS A 8 -3.12 -8.01 -8.82
C HIS A 8 -2.85 -8.09 -7.30
N ALA A 9 -1.98 -7.24 -6.75
CA ALA A 9 -1.73 -7.12 -5.32
C ALA A 9 -2.60 -6.03 -4.64
N GLY A 10 -3.43 -5.33 -5.41
CA GLY A 10 -4.19 -4.16 -4.95
C GLY A 10 -5.34 -4.51 -4.02
N LEU A 11 -5.44 -3.83 -2.88
CA LEU A 11 -6.52 -3.97 -1.91
C LEU A 11 -7.04 -2.61 -1.46
N TYR A 12 -8.36 -2.55 -1.20
CA TYR A 12 -8.98 -1.44 -0.49
C TYR A 12 -9.61 -1.96 0.80
N ILE A 13 -9.08 -1.52 1.94
CA ILE A 13 -9.44 -2.01 3.26
C ILE A 13 -10.19 -0.90 4.00
N GLU A 14 -11.39 -1.22 4.44
CA GLU A 14 -12.25 -0.31 5.21
C GLU A 14 -12.40 -0.85 6.63
N THR A 15 -11.91 -0.11 7.62
CA THR A 15 -12.18 -0.34 9.04
C THR A 15 -13.31 0.56 9.53
N LYS A 16 -13.61 0.58 10.81
CA LYS A 16 -14.55 1.57 11.41
C LYS A 16 -13.96 2.98 11.36
N ASP A 17 -12.64 3.09 11.40
CA ASP A 17 -11.93 4.32 11.70
C ASP A 17 -11.28 4.95 10.47
N CYS A 18 -10.81 4.12 9.54
CA CYS A 18 -10.05 4.59 8.39
C CYS A 18 -10.17 3.65 7.18
N LYS A 19 -9.77 4.18 6.03
CA LYS A 19 -9.73 3.48 4.75
C LYS A 19 -8.29 3.48 4.22
N ILE A 20 -7.83 2.31 3.85
CA ILE A 20 -6.45 2.07 3.40
C ILE A 20 -6.49 1.52 1.97
N MET A 21 -5.66 2.05 1.11
CA MET A 21 -5.47 1.56 -0.26
C MET A 21 -4.05 0.98 -0.35
N CYS A 22 -3.95 -0.32 -0.66
CA CYS A 22 -2.69 -1.03 -0.76
C CYS A 22 -2.36 -1.32 -2.23
N ASP A 23 -1.13 -1.06 -2.64
CA ASP A 23 -0.58 -1.37 -3.98
C ASP A 23 -1.57 -1.12 -5.13
N PRO A 24 -2.18 0.08 -5.23
CA PRO A 24 -3.24 0.34 -6.20
C PRO A 24 -2.68 0.41 -7.62
N TRP A 25 -3.19 -0.45 -8.49
CA TRP A 25 -2.89 -0.43 -9.93
C TRP A 25 -4.18 -0.35 -10.74
N LYS A 26 -4.32 0.73 -11.53
CA LYS A 26 -5.52 1.00 -12.31
C LYS A 26 -5.44 0.40 -13.72
N HIS A 27 -6.54 -0.19 -14.22
CA HIS A 27 -6.61 -0.90 -15.51
C HIS A 27 -6.08 -0.10 -16.70
N GLU A 28 -6.24 1.22 -16.73
CA GLU A 28 -5.79 2.10 -17.82
C GLU A 28 -4.29 2.39 -17.82
N ASN A 29 -3.53 1.89 -16.83
CA ASN A 29 -2.11 2.15 -16.64
C ASN A 29 -1.27 0.86 -16.80
N PRO A 30 -1.09 0.33 -18.01
CA PRO A 30 -0.24 -0.85 -18.20
C PRO A 30 1.19 -0.55 -17.75
N GLN A 31 1.82 -1.54 -17.12
CA GLN A 31 3.18 -1.47 -16.58
C GLN A 31 4.19 -2.17 -17.49
N PHE A 32 5.48 -2.11 -17.15
CA PHE A 32 6.57 -2.76 -17.88
C PHE A 32 6.50 -2.50 -19.39
N PHE A 33 6.59 -1.18 -19.76
CA PHE A 33 6.53 -0.70 -21.17
C PHE A 33 5.21 -1.04 -21.90
N GLY A 34 4.10 -1.16 -21.15
CA GLY A 34 2.79 -1.45 -21.73
C GLY A 34 2.53 -2.93 -22.02
N THR A 35 3.32 -3.82 -21.45
CA THR A 35 3.19 -5.27 -21.67
C THR A 35 2.39 -5.99 -20.59
N TRP A 36 2.30 -5.41 -19.38
CA TRP A 36 1.57 -5.97 -18.25
C TRP A 36 0.30 -5.18 -17.96
N PHE A 37 -0.79 -5.90 -17.77
CA PHE A 37 -2.10 -5.33 -17.44
C PHE A 37 -2.58 -5.90 -16.11
N VAL A 38 -3.27 -5.06 -15.33
CA VAL A 38 -3.88 -5.54 -14.09
C VAL A 38 -4.94 -6.59 -14.39
N TYR A 39 -4.98 -7.62 -13.57
CA TYR A 39 -5.99 -8.69 -13.66
C TYR A 39 -6.53 -9.02 -12.26
N PRO A 40 -7.84 -9.20 -12.11
CA PRO A 40 -8.88 -8.96 -13.12
C PRO A 40 -9.00 -7.50 -13.53
N ASP A 41 -9.71 -7.21 -14.63
CA ASP A 41 -10.05 -5.84 -15.02
C ASP A 41 -10.81 -5.17 -13.87
N ASN A 42 -10.40 -3.95 -13.53
CA ASN A 42 -10.95 -3.17 -12.43
C ASN A 42 -11.55 -1.84 -12.88
N SER A 43 -11.98 -1.77 -14.15
CA SER A 43 -12.56 -0.56 -14.76
C SER A 43 -13.89 -0.15 -14.13
N ASP A 44 -14.66 -1.09 -13.61
CA ASP A 44 -15.97 -0.90 -13.00
C ASP A 44 -15.92 -0.52 -11.51
N LEU A 45 -14.71 -0.45 -10.91
CA LEU A 45 -14.57 0.02 -9.54
C LEU A 45 -14.82 1.53 -9.41
N GLU A 46 -15.41 1.93 -8.29
CA GLU A 46 -15.71 3.33 -7.97
C GLU A 46 -14.45 4.14 -7.58
N TRP A 47 -13.46 4.20 -8.48
CA TRP A 47 -12.15 4.81 -8.22
C TRP A 47 -12.23 6.24 -7.67
N ASP A 48 -13.09 7.10 -8.23
CA ASP A 48 -13.21 8.49 -7.78
C ASP A 48 -13.73 8.59 -6.34
N LYS A 49 -14.66 7.72 -5.96
CA LYS A 49 -15.14 7.63 -4.59
C LYS A 49 -14.01 7.16 -3.66
N MET A 50 -13.33 6.07 -4.01
CA MET A 50 -12.22 5.54 -3.22
C MET A 50 -11.11 6.57 -3.02
N ILE A 51 -10.72 7.31 -4.08
CA ILE A 51 -9.73 8.38 -4.01
C ILE A 51 -10.11 9.49 -3.02
N ASN A 52 -11.39 9.87 -3.00
CA ASN A 52 -11.85 10.95 -2.13
C ASN A 52 -12.00 10.51 -0.66
N GLU A 53 -12.21 9.22 -0.42
CA GLU A 53 -12.52 8.68 0.91
C GLU A 53 -11.32 8.03 1.60
N VAL A 54 -10.26 7.69 0.87
CA VAL A 54 -9.08 7.00 1.42
C VAL A 54 -8.27 7.92 2.33
N ASP A 55 -7.90 7.40 3.50
CA ASP A 55 -7.08 8.10 4.51
C ASP A 55 -5.59 7.77 4.35
N PHE A 56 -5.30 6.51 4.01
CA PHE A 56 -3.94 6.00 3.91
C PHE A 56 -3.71 5.29 2.59
N VAL A 57 -2.53 5.47 2.02
CA VAL A 57 -2.01 4.61 0.96
C VAL A 57 -0.78 3.87 1.46
N TYR A 58 -0.70 2.61 1.15
CA TYR A 58 0.43 1.74 1.40
C TYR A 58 0.95 1.21 0.07
N VAL A 59 2.25 1.30 -0.15
CA VAL A 59 2.95 0.68 -1.28
C VAL A 59 4.01 -0.23 -0.69
N SER A 60 3.91 -1.53 -0.98
CA SER A 60 4.78 -2.54 -0.37
C SER A 60 6.23 -2.37 -0.80
N HIS A 61 6.46 -2.05 -2.07
CA HIS A 61 7.79 -1.87 -2.64
C HIS A 61 7.75 -1.14 -4.01
N ILE A 62 8.92 -0.96 -4.62
CA ILE A 62 9.11 -0.11 -5.81
C ILE A 62 8.80 -0.78 -7.16
N HIS A 63 8.48 -2.06 -7.21
CA HIS A 63 8.14 -2.71 -8.47
C HIS A 63 6.91 -2.06 -9.10
N ARG A 64 6.89 -1.97 -10.42
CA ARG A 64 5.88 -1.17 -11.15
C ARG A 64 4.48 -1.75 -11.10
N ASP A 65 4.32 -3.03 -10.85
CA ASP A 65 3.04 -3.70 -10.64
C ASP A 65 2.47 -3.48 -9.22
N HIS A 66 3.24 -2.90 -8.30
CA HIS A 66 2.82 -2.44 -6.98
C HIS A 66 2.80 -0.91 -6.88
N LEU A 67 3.59 -0.22 -7.70
CA LEU A 67 3.74 1.23 -7.71
C LEU A 67 3.26 1.81 -9.06
N ASP A 68 1.95 1.97 -9.25
CA ASP A 68 1.38 2.70 -10.40
C ASP A 68 1.58 4.20 -10.22
N SER A 69 2.69 4.71 -10.72
CA SER A 69 3.08 6.13 -10.57
C SER A 69 2.05 7.09 -11.16
N LYS A 70 1.32 6.71 -12.23
CA LYS A 70 0.29 7.56 -12.84
C LYS A 70 -0.92 7.67 -11.93
N PHE A 71 -1.39 6.54 -11.40
CA PHE A 71 -2.50 6.53 -10.46
C PHE A 71 -2.14 7.24 -9.16
N LEU A 72 -0.97 6.96 -8.58
CA LEU A 72 -0.51 7.59 -7.33
C LEU A 72 -0.39 9.12 -7.47
N LYS A 73 0.08 9.61 -8.61
CA LYS A 73 0.10 11.04 -8.91
C LYS A 73 -1.31 11.64 -9.00
N GLN A 74 -2.26 10.92 -9.60
CA GLN A 74 -3.66 11.32 -9.62
C GLN A 74 -4.25 11.33 -8.20
N LEU A 75 -4.00 10.28 -7.42
CA LEU A 75 -4.46 10.13 -6.03
C LEU A 75 -4.02 11.31 -5.18
N VAL A 76 -2.72 11.62 -5.12
CA VAL A 76 -2.20 12.73 -4.31
C VAL A 76 -2.64 14.10 -4.83
N SER A 77 -2.93 14.24 -6.13
CA SER A 77 -3.45 15.49 -6.69
C SER A 77 -4.87 15.80 -6.23
N LYS A 78 -5.72 14.78 -6.14
CA LYS A 78 -7.12 14.88 -5.71
C LYS A 78 -7.28 14.88 -4.19
N ASN A 79 -6.48 14.07 -3.47
CA ASN A 79 -6.52 13.93 -2.01
C ASN A 79 -5.20 14.38 -1.36
N LYS A 80 -5.11 15.70 -1.07
CA LYS A 80 -3.91 16.30 -0.46
C LYS A 80 -3.67 15.91 0.99
N LYS A 81 -4.67 15.33 1.67
CA LYS A 81 -4.59 14.95 3.08
C LYS A 81 -4.12 13.51 3.28
N ILE A 82 -4.06 12.73 2.20
CA ILE A 82 -3.67 11.33 2.24
C ILE A 82 -2.32 11.16 2.93
N LYS A 83 -2.23 10.14 3.77
CA LYS A 83 -0.99 9.73 4.42
C LYS A 83 -0.43 8.48 3.77
N VAL A 84 0.87 8.42 3.61
CA VAL A 84 1.56 7.22 3.15
C VAL A 84 2.03 6.43 4.35
N ILE A 85 1.69 5.15 4.40
CA ILE A 85 2.28 4.21 5.35
C ILE A 85 3.56 3.66 4.71
N LEU A 86 4.69 3.87 5.36
CA LEU A 86 6.00 3.39 4.92
C LEU A 86 6.55 2.41 5.94
N PRO A 87 7.13 1.30 5.50
CA PRO A 87 7.99 0.50 6.35
C PRO A 87 9.20 1.30 6.81
N ASP A 88 9.76 0.94 7.95
CA ASP A 88 11.03 1.50 8.43
C ASP A 88 12.20 0.84 7.69
N TYR A 89 12.35 1.22 6.43
CA TYR A 89 13.43 0.71 5.59
C TYR A 89 14.76 1.37 5.90
N ARG A 90 15.83 0.60 5.74
CA ARG A 90 17.19 1.10 5.82
C ARG A 90 17.51 2.12 4.71
N TYR A 91 16.84 2.02 3.56
CA TYR A 91 17.03 2.89 2.40
C TYR A 91 15.77 3.69 2.11
N CYS A 92 15.93 4.85 1.47
CA CYS A 92 14.83 5.80 1.23
C CYS A 92 14.28 5.76 -0.19
N GLN A 93 14.55 4.72 -0.98
CA GLN A 93 14.22 4.74 -2.41
C GLN A 93 12.71 4.87 -2.64
N LEU A 94 11.88 4.03 -1.99
CA LEU A 94 10.43 4.12 -2.10
C LEU A 94 9.89 5.48 -1.65
N LYS A 95 10.41 5.99 -0.52
CA LYS A 95 10.01 7.30 -0.01
C LYS A 95 10.33 8.41 -1.02
N ASN A 96 11.53 8.41 -1.58
CA ASN A 96 11.95 9.41 -2.56
C ASN A 96 11.07 9.39 -3.80
N GLU A 97 10.75 8.20 -4.36
CA GLU A 97 9.82 8.08 -5.48
C GLU A 97 8.43 8.65 -5.14
N LEU A 98 7.90 8.39 -3.95
CA LEU A 98 6.61 8.91 -3.53
C LEU A 98 6.63 10.43 -3.29
N GLU A 99 7.73 10.98 -2.77
CA GLU A 99 7.94 12.43 -2.66
C GLU A 99 7.95 13.10 -4.04
N ASP A 100 8.62 12.50 -5.03
CA ASP A 100 8.64 12.99 -6.42
C ASP A 100 7.26 12.95 -7.08
N LEU A 101 6.39 12.03 -6.69
CA LEU A 101 4.99 11.99 -7.10
C LEU A 101 4.12 13.06 -6.42
N GLY A 102 4.62 13.69 -5.35
CA GLY A 102 3.96 14.80 -4.66
C GLY A 102 3.39 14.46 -3.28
N PHE A 103 3.62 13.27 -2.73
CA PHE A 103 3.26 12.93 -1.35
C PHE A 103 4.13 13.70 -0.35
N LYS A 104 3.52 14.12 0.76
CA LYS A 104 4.20 14.91 1.80
C LYS A 104 3.98 14.37 3.22
N ASN A 105 2.94 13.57 3.40
CA ASN A 105 2.53 13.09 4.72
C ASN A 105 2.90 11.60 4.84
N PHE A 106 3.93 11.30 5.60
CA PHE A 106 4.43 9.94 5.80
C PHE A 106 4.27 9.51 7.26
N VAL A 107 3.92 8.24 7.44
CA VAL A 107 3.91 7.54 8.71
C VAL A 107 4.80 6.32 8.56
N VAL A 108 5.79 6.16 9.42
CA VAL A 108 6.82 5.12 9.31
C VAL A 108 6.63 4.06 10.40
N GLY A 109 6.71 2.80 10.00
CA GLY A 109 6.66 1.65 10.88
C GLY A 109 5.25 1.35 11.39
N GLU A 110 4.87 1.95 12.50
CA GLU A 110 3.59 1.71 13.16
C GLU A 110 2.80 3.00 13.35
N THR A 111 1.48 2.92 13.18
CA THR A 111 0.57 4.00 13.58
C THR A 111 -0.74 3.45 14.11
N LYS A 112 -1.28 4.15 15.09
CA LYS A 112 -2.61 3.86 15.63
C LYS A 112 -3.58 4.96 15.23
N TYR A 113 -4.73 4.56 14.68
CA TYR A 113 -5.82 5.46 14.34
C TYR A 113 -7.12 4.96 15.00
N PHE A 114 -7.42 5.51 16.15
CA PHE A 114 -8.50 5.04 17.07
C PHE A 114 -8.31 3.57 17.48
N ASP A 115 -9.20 2.67 17.03
CA ASP A 115 -9.13 1.23 17.30
C ASP A 115 -8.28 0.47 16.25
N THR A 116 -7.93 1.13 15.14
CA THR A 116 -7.18 0.53 14.05
C THR A 116 -5.68 0.76 14.22
N ASN A 117 -4.90 -0.32 14.34
CA ASN A 117 -3.44 -0.31 14.26
C ASN A 117 -2.98 -0.70 12.85
N LEU A 118 -2.01 0.04 12.33
CA LEU A 118 -1.36 -0.21 11.05
C LEU A 118 0.12 -0.43 11.32
N ILE A 119 0.62 -1.64 11.10
CA ILE A 119 2.00 -2.04 11.42
C ILE A 119 2.64 -2.59 10.15
N THR A 120 3.79 -2.06 9.79
CA THR A 120 4.56 -2.54 8.64
C THR A 120 5.73 -3.39 9.10
N TYR A 121 5.99 -4.48 8.37
CA TYR A 121 7.13 -5.36 8.58
C TYR A 121 8.00 -5.33 7.33
N PRO A 122 9.16 -4.66 7.38
CA PRO A 122 10.11 -4.69 6.28
C PRO A 122 10.68 -6.10 6.11
N SER A 123 10.73 -6.59 4.89
CA SER A 123 11.39 -7.84 4.53
C SER A 123 12.79 -7.54 4.04
N GLU A 124 13.79 -7.84 4.85
CA GLU A 124 15.19 -7.81 4.42
C GLU A 124 15.50 -9.11 3.68
N THR A 125 15.49 -9.07 2.36
CA THR A 125 16.03 -10.19 1.56
C THR A 125 17.55 -10.17 1.63
N ILE A 126 18.18 -11.36 1.49
CA ILE A 126 19.64 -11.55 1.54
C ILE A 126 20.39 -10.65 0.55
N ASP A 127 19.75 -10.26 -0.54
CA ASP A 127 20.33 -9.44 -1.61
C ASP A 127 20.27 -7.93 -1.35
N ARG A 128 19.81 -7.47 -0.20
CA ARG A 128 19.80 -6.05 0.25
C ARG A 128 19.28 -5.01 -0.77
N GLU A 129 18.92 -5.43 -1.97
CA GLU A 129 18.47 -4.58 -3.09
C GLU A 129 16.95 -4.57 -3.24
N ARG A 130 16.22 -5.43 -2.53
CA ARG A 130 14.77 -5.52 -2.58
C ARG A 130 14.19 -5.10 -1.24
N GLU A 131 13.78 -3.85 -1.18
CA GLU A 131 12.92 -3.37 -0.12
C GLU A 131 11.50 -3.84 -0.40
N ASP A 132 11.06 -4.88 0.27
CA ASP A 132 9.70 -5.35 0.26
C ASP A 132 9.12 -5.32 1.67
N SER A 133 7.82 -5.35 1.82
CA SER A 133 7.19 -5.30 3.13
C SER A 133 5.80 -5.92 3.15
N SER A 134 5.37 -6.26 4.35
CA SER A 134 3.98 -6.61 4.65
C SER A 134 3.33 -5.57 5.55
N LEU A 135 1.99 -5.49 5.49
CA LEU A 135 1.16 -4.61 6.31
C LEU A 135 0.18 -5.42 7.13
N LEU A 136 0.25 -5.30 8.45
CA LEU A 136 -0.77 -5.77 9.38
C LEU A 136 -1.77 -4.63 9.66
N VAL A 137 -3.04 -4.90 9.40
CA VAL A 137 -4.17 -4.06 9.82
C VAL A 137 -4.88 -4.78 10.96
N SER A 138 -4.76 -4.25 12.17
CA SER A 138 -5.30 -4.85 13.39
C SER A 138 -6.39 -3.96 13.99
N THR A 139 -7.51 -4.57 14.36
CA THR A 139 -8.62 -3.94 15.09
C THR A 139 -9.00 -4.82 16.27
N SER A 140 -9.84 -4.32 17.19
CA SER A 140 -10.37 -5.14 18.29
C SER A 140 -11.08 -6.42 17.84
N ASP A 141 -11.62 -6.43 16.63
CA ASP A 141 -12.46 -7.53 16.11
C ASP A 141 -11.70 -8.47 15.16
N MET A 142 -10.65 -7.98 14.48
CA MET A 142 -10.01 -8.71 13.38
C MET A 142 -8.59 -8.21 13.10
N ASN A 143 -7.72 -9.16 12.79
CA ASN A 143 -6.39 -8.90 12.20
C ASN A 143 -6.38 -9.34 10.74
N PHE A 144 -5.81 -8.51 9.87
CA PHE A 144 -5.58 -8.80 8.47
C PHE A 144 -4.12 -8.51 8.10
N LEU A 145 -3.42 -9.51 7.61
CA LEU A 145 -2.03 -9.39 7.17
C LEU A 145 -1.95 -9.45 5.65
N ASN A 146 -1.52 -8.35 5.05
CA ASN A 146 -1.18 -8.26 3.63
C ASN A 146 0.31 -8.54 3.46
N ILE A 147 0.67 -9.71 2.94
CA ILE A 147 2.07 -10.16 2.85
C ILE A 147 2.73 -9.65 1.57
N ASN A 148 1.97 -9.51 0.48
CA ASN A 148 2.51 -9.21 -0.85
C ASN A 148 3.61 -10.20 -1.27
N ASP A 149 4.73 -9.70 -1.80
CA ASP A 149 5.89 -10.49 -2.22
C ASP A 149 6.90 -10.72 -1.09
N SER A 150 6.60 -10.19 0.11
CA SER A 150 7.53 -10.25 1.22
C SER A 150 7.65 -11.64 1.84
N VAL A 151 8.82 -11.93 2.37
CA VAL A 151 9.09 -13.15 3.15
C VAL A 151 9.00 -12.81 4.63
N ILE A 152 8.05 -13.44 5.33
CA ILE A 152 7.94 -13.31 6.78
C ILE A 152 8.98 -14.21 7.43
N ASN A 153 9.96 -13.62 8.12
CA ASN A 153 10.95 -14.36 8.89
C ASN A 153 10.41 -14.81 10.26
N ASP A 154 11.19 -15.64 10.97
CA ASP A 154 10.78 -16.21 12.25
C ASP A 154 10.67 -15.16 13.40
N GLU A 155 11.31 -14.01 13.26
CA GLU A 155 11.19 -12.91 14.22
C GLU A 155 9.82 -12.25 14.11
N HIS A 156 9.35 -11.99 12.89
CA HIS A 156 8.02 -11.39 12.66
C HIS A 156 6.86 -12.32 13.01
N LYS A 157 7.05 -13.65 12.98
CA LYS A 157 5.99 -14.61 13.33
C LYS A 157 5.56 -14.55 14.78
N LYS A 158 6.36 -13.94 15.66
CA LYS A 158 6.02 -13.80 17.09
C LYS A 158 5.04 -12.66 17.35
N ASP A 159 4.92 -11.72 16.43
CA ASP A 159 4.11 -10.50 16.57
C ASP A 159 2.76 -10.60 15.84
N ILE A 160 2.55 -11.68 15.09
CA ILE A 160 1.35 -11.99 14.30
C ILE A 160 0.52 -13.06 15.01
#